data_15b180039eb61493505093ad28d18eda
#
_entry.id   15b180039eb61493505093ad28d18eda
#
_cell.length_a   1.000
_cell.length_b   1.000
_cell.length_c   1.000
_cell.angle_alpha   90.00
_cell.angle_beta   90.00
_cell.angle_gamma   90.00
#
_symmetry.space_group_name_H-M   'P 1'
#
loop_
_entity.id
_entity.type
_entity.pdbx_description
1 polymer ?
#
loop_
_entity_poly.entity_id
_entity_poly.type
_entity_poly.pdbx_seq_one_letter_code
_entity_poly.pdbx_strand_id
1 'polypeptide(L)'
;MERICSYLQNEVNHYDWVGFYMANHEKQTLHLKAFAGIPTDHEVIPFGKGICGQVAVSNENFLVDDVTAQDNYIACDIHVKSEIVIPLFVNGDNVGQIDIDSNSINAFSQEDAQFLEQLNAAIAEKLF
;
A
#
# COMPACT_ATOMS: atom_id res chain seq x y z
N MET A 1 -11.14 -5.97 -5.82
CA MET A 1 -10.11 -5.02 -5.37
C MET A 1 -10.16 -3.67 -6.09
N GLU A 2 -10.40 -3.64 -7.39
CA GLU A 2 -10.50 -2.36 -8.13
C GLU A 2 -11.58 -1.45 -7.59
N ARG A 3 -12.75 -1.98 -7.25
CA ARG A 3 -13.85 -1.20 -6.68
C ARG A 3 -13.49 -0.58 -5.34
N ILE A 4 -12.74 -1.32 -4.51
CA ILE A 4 -12.27 -0.83 -3.22
C ILE A 4 -11.30 0.33 -3.44
N CYS A 5 -10.34 0.16 -4.36
CA CYS A 5 -9.39 1.22 -4.70
C CYS A 5 -10.09 2.49 -5.17
N SER A 6 -11.03 2.35 -6.09
CA SER A 6 -11.79 3.48 -6.63
C SER A 6 -12.64 4.16 -5.56
N TYR A 7 -13.29 3.38 -4.71
CA TYR A 7 -14.10 3.91 -3.62
C TYR A 7 -13.26 4.74 -2.64
N LEU A 8 -12.14 4.17 -2.19
CA LEU A 8 -11.26 4.86 -1.25
C LEU A 8 -10.67 6.13 -1.85
N GLN A 9 -10.20 6.05 -3.09
CA GLN A 9 -9.61 7.20 -3.78
C GLN A 9 -10.64 8.33 -3.96
N ASN A 10 -11.88 8.00 -4.28
CA ASN A 10 -12.94 8.99 -4.48
C ASN A 10 -13.50 9.56 -3.18
N GLU A 11 -13.63 8.73 -2.14
CA GLU A 11 -14.37 9.11 -0.92
C GLU A 11 -13.46 9.68 0.18
N VAL A 12 -12.17 9.37 0.15
CA VAL A 12 -11.23 9.88 1.16
C VAL A 12 -10.32 10.91 0.51
N ASN A 13 -10.48 12.17 0.90
CA ASN A 13 -9.83 13.31 0.24
C ASN A 13 -8.30 13.23 0.18
N HIS A 14 -7.67 12.61 1.16
CA HIS A 14 -6.21 12.53 1.21
C HIS A 14 -5.64 11.23 0.65
N TYR A 15 -6.49 10.36 0.08
CA TYR A 15 -6.08 9.13 -0.59
C TYR A 15 -6.00 9.43 -2.10
N ASP A 16 -4.84 9.89 -2.55
CA ASP A 16 -4.66 10.32 -3.94
C ASP A 16 -4.35 9.15 -4.87
N TRP A 17 -3.71 8.11 -4.35
CA TRP A 17 -3.46 6.86 -5.06
C TRP A 17 -3.67 5.69 -4.11
N VAL A 18 -4.40 4.69 -4.55
CA VAL A 18 -4.71 3.48 -3.76
C VAL A 18 -4.45 2.26 -4.63
N GLY A 19 -3.64 1.32 -4.11
CA GLY A 19 -3.35 0.09 -4.84
C GLY A 19 -3.18 -1.10 -3.93
N PHE A 20 -3.40 -2.29 -4.51
CA PHE A 20 -3.11 -3.57 -3.87
C PHE A 20 -1.99 -4.26 -4.63
N TYR A 21 -0.95 -4.64 -3.89
CA TYR A 21 0.12 -5.48 -4.39
C TYR A 21 -0.03 -6.88 -3.80
N MET A 22 0.12 -7.90 -4.63
CA MET A 22 0.11 -9.29 -4.18
C MET A 22 1.52 -9.83 -4.16
N ALA A 23 1.85 -10.58 -3.11
CA ALA A 23 3.18 -11.10 -2.88
C ALA A 23 3.39 -12.45 -3.57
N ASN A 24 4.53 -12.59 -4.25
CA ASN A 24 5.04 -13.86 -4.73
C ASN A 24 6.28 -14.19 -3.91
N HIS A 25 6.13 -15.06 -2.91
CA HIS A 25 7.21 -15.40 -1.99
C HIS A 25 8.31 -16.26 -2.64
N GLU A 26 7.97 -17.02 -3.66
CA GLU A 26 8.95 -17.82 -4.38
C GLU A 26 9.95 -16.91 -5.11
N LYS A 27 9.46 -15.88 -5.78
CA LYS A 27 10.29 -14.92 -6.52
C LYS A 27 10.71 -13.73 -5.68
N GLN A 28 10.13 -13.56 -4.48
CA GLN A 28 10.33 -12.40 -3.60
C GLN A 28 10.02 -11.09 -4.32
N THR A 29 8.85 -11.03 -4.94
CA THR A 29 8.34 -9.87 -5.66
C THR A 29 6.91 -9.56 -5.29
N LEU A 30 6.56 -8.27 -5.38
CA LEU A 30 5.18 -7.78 -5.27
C LEU A 30 4.67 -7.45 -6.67
N HIS A 31 3.43 -7.79 -6.94
CA HIS A 31 2.79 -7.54 -8.22
C HIS A 31 1.53 -6.70 -8.04
N LEU A 32 1.43 -5.59 -8.76
CA LEU A 32 0.27 -4.71 -8.71
C LEU A 32 -0.96 -5.44 -9.24
N LYS A 33 -1.97 -5.59 -8.39
CA LYS A 33 -3.21 -6.30 -8.72
C LYS A 33 -4.32 -5.36 -9.15
N ALA A 34 -4.45 -4.24 -8.45
CA ALA A 34 -5.50 -3.26 -8.70
C ALA A 34 -5.05 -1.90 -8.18
N PHE A 35 -5.51 -0.82 -8.81
CA PHE A 35 -5.22 0.53 -8.31
C PHE A 35 -6.25 1.52 -8.80
N ALA A 36 -6.29 2.69 -8.14
CA ALA A 36 -7.03 3.87 -8.57
C ALA A 36 -6.13 5.08 -8.38
N GLY A 37 -6.09 5.96 -9.37
CA GLY A 37 -5.23 7.13 -9.40
C GLY A 37 -4.39 7.15 -10.67
N ILE A 38 -3.29 7.90 -10.65
CA ILE A 38 -2.39 8.02 -11.79
C ILE A 38 -1.70 6.68 -12.06
N PRO A 39 -1.65 6.21 -13.32
CA PRO A 39 -0.93 4.97 -13.63
C PRO A 39 0.53 5.01 -13.19
N THR A 40 1.04 3.87 -12.75
CA THR A 40 2.41 3.73 -12.26
C THR A 40 3.18 2.73 -13.12
N ASP A 41 4.50 2.96 -13.24
CA ASP A 41 5.42 2.00 -13.86
C ASP A 41 5.86 0.90 -12.88
N HIS A 42 5.56 1.06 -11.60
CA HIS A 42 5.96 0.11 -10.55
C HIS A 42 4.95 -1.02 -10.41
N GLU A 43 4.80 -1.84 -11.45
CA GLU A 43 3.90 -2.99 -11.46
C GLU A 43 4.50 -4.20 -10.74
N VAL A 44 5.83 -4.30 -10.69
CA VAL A 44 6.56 -5.36 -10.01
C VAL A 44 7.63 -4.71 -9.13
N ILE A 45 7.59 -5.00 -7.82
CA ILE A 45 8.52 -4.44 -6.86
C ILE A 45 9.24 -5.59 -6.15
N PRO A 46 10.58 -5.64 -6.19
CA PRO A 46 11.34 -6.63 -5.41
C PRO A 46 11.15 -6.41 -3.90
N PHE A 47 11.13 -7.49 -3.13
CA PHE A 47 11.13 -7.41 -1.67
C PHE A 47 12.35 -6.62 -1.19
N GLY A 48 12.16 -5.80 -0.17
CA GLY A 48 13.21 -4.96 0.40
C GLY A 48 13.38 -3.63 -0.31
N LYS A 49 12.76 -3.42 -1.47
CA LYS A 49 12.91 -2.21 -2.25
C LYS A 49 11.72 -1.26 -2.07
N GLY A 50 12.01 0.02 -1.77
CA GLY A 50 10.98 1.01 -1.48
C GLY A 50 10.23 0.69 -0.19
N ILE A 51 9.17 1.45 0.07
CA ILE A 51 8.35 1.25 1.27
C ILE A 51 7.56 -0.06 1.17
N CYS A 52 6.95 -0.31 0.02
CA CYS A 52 6.21 -1.56 -0.22
C CYS A 52 7.09 -2.79 -0.08
N GLY A 53 8.29 -2.78 -0.66
CA GLY A 53 9.23 -3.89 -0.56
C GLY A 53 9.69 -4.14 0.87
N GLN A 54 9.87 -3.08 1.65
CA GLN A 54 10.23 -3.20 3.07
C GLN A 54 9.10 -3.85 3.88
N VAL A 55 7.85 -3.49 3.62
CA VAL A 55 6.68 -4.07 4.31
C VAL A 55 6.55 -5.56 3.96
N ALA A 56 6.85 -5.95 2.74
CA ALA A 56 6.82 -7.36 2.34
C ALA A 56 7.80 -8.21 3.18
N VAL A 57 8.90 -7.63 3.62
CA VAL A 57 9.91 -8.30 4.45
C VAL A 57 9.57 -8.20 5.94
N SER A 58 9.19 -7.01 6.41
CA SER A 58 8.96 -6.75 7.84
C SER A 58 7.64 -7.31 8.35
N ASN A 59 6.62 -7.40 7.49
CA ASN A 59 5.25 -7.76 7.86
C ASN A 59 4.60 -6.77 8.82
N GLU A 60 5.12 -5.55 8.89
CA GLU A 60 4.63 -4.49 9.78
C GLU A 60 4.06 -3.33 8.97
N ASN A 61 3.10 -2.62 9.54
CA ASN A 61 2.57 -1.39 8.96
C ASN A 61 3.68 -0.34 8.83
N PHE A 62 3.60 0.48 7.80
CA PHE A 62 4.55 1.57 7.61
C PHE A 62 3.79 2.85 7.26
N LEU A 63 3.89 3.83 8.16
CA LEU A 63 3.37 5.18 7.91
C LEU A 63 4.55 6.10 7.66
N VAL A 64 4.55 6.77 6.52
CA VAL A 64 5.59 7.72 6.14
C VAL A 64 4.98 9.10 6.04
N ASP A 65 5.33 9.98 6.99
CA ASP A 65 4.80 11.34 7.04
C ASP A 65 5.34 12.23 5.93
N ASP A 66 6.59 11.98 5.52
CA ASP A 66 7.27 12.71 4.45
C ASP A 66 8.19 11.74 3.70
N VAL A 67 7.85 11.42 2.47
CA VAL A 67 8.60 10.45 1.66
C VAL A 67 10.01 10.91 1.34
N THR A 68 10.28 12.20 1.35
CA THR A 68 11.61 12.74 1.08
C THR A 68 12.62 12.42 2.18
N ALA A 69 12.14 12.01 3.36
CA ALA A 69 12.98 11.59 4.48
C ALA A 69 13.38 10.10 4.39
N GLN A 70 12.89 9.36 3.41
CA GLN A 70 13.17 7.93 3.23
C GLN A 70 14.26 7.71 2.21
N ASP A 71 15.33 7.02 2.59
CA ASP A 71 16.46 6.72 1.71
C ASP A 71 16.10 5.68 0.63
N ASN A 72 15.16 4.78 0.94
CA ASN A 72 14.77 3.68 0.05
C ASN A 72 13.34 3.87 -0.47
N TYR A 73 13.06 5.04 -1.02
CA TYR A 73 11.74 5.38 -1.52
C TYR A 73 11.65 5.19 -3.04
N ILE A 74 10.55 4.56 -3.49
CA ILE A 74 10.20 4.46 -4.91
C ILE A 74 8.91 5.26 -5.13
N ALA A 75 9.02 6.37 -5.85
CA ALA A 75 7.87 7.23 -6.10
C ALA A 75 6.98 6.67 -7.21
N CYS A 76 5.66 6.63 -6.97
CA CYS A 76 4.67 6.40 -8.02
C CYS A 76 4.49 7.65 -8.88
N ASP A 77 4.64 8.82 -8.25
CA ASP A 77 4.43 10.13 -8.84
C ASP A 77 5.29 11.13 -8.07
N ILE A 78 5.81 12.13 -8.77
CA ILE A 78 6.61 13.21 -8.16
C ILE A 78 5.82 14.05 -7.16
N HIS A 79 4.50 14.01 -7.21
CA HIS A 79 3.64 14.77 -6.30
C HIS A 79 3.38 14.09 -4.97
N VAL A 80 3.76 12.83 -4.81
CA VAL A 80 3.57 12.07 -3.57
C VAL A 80 4.40 12.68 -2.45
N LYS A 81 3.77 12.94 -1.31
CA LYS A 81 4.39 13.53 -0.13
C LYS A 81 4.41 12.58 1.06
N SER A 82 3.36 11.78 1.23
CA SER A 82 3.27 10.80 2.32
C SER A 82 2.69 9.49 1.80
N GLU A 83 2.90 8.42 2.56
CA GLU A 83 2.49 7.08 2.15
C GLU A 83 2.15 6.23 3.38
N ILE A 84 1.17 5.34 3.24
CA ILE A 84 0.86 4.32 4.23
C ILE A 84 0.76 2.97 3.51
N VAL A 85 1.39 1.95 4.09
CA VAL A 85 1.33 0.57 3.59
C VAL A 85 0.93 -0.35 4.73
N ILE A 86 -0.11 -1.14 4.50
CA ILE A 86 -0.65 -2.09 5.49
C ILE A 86 -0.64 -3.48 4.87
N PRO A 87 0.05 -4.46 5.48
CA PRO A 87 0.07 -5.81 4.95
C PRO A 87 -1.31 -6.49 5.01
N LEU A 88 -1.51 -7.42 4.11
CA LEU A 88 -2.72 -8.24 4.01
C LEU A 88 -2.35 -9.67 4.40
N PHE A 89 -2.95 -10.17 5.47
CA PHE A 89 -2.66 -11.51 5.99
C PHE A 89 -3.85 -12.44 5.74
N VAL A 90 -3.54 -13.66 5.30
CA VAL A 90 -4.51 -14.75 5.19
C VAL A 90 -3.94 -15.92 6.00
N ASN A 91 -4.66 -16.34 7.04
CA ASN A 91 -4.22 -17.40 7.95
C ASN A 91 -2.80 -17.15 8.53
N GLY A 92 -2.48 -15.89 8.79
CA GLY A 92 -1.20 -15.49 9.34
C GLY A 92 -0.08 -15.28 8.32
N ASP A 93 -0.33 -15.60 7.04
CA ASP A 93 0.66 -15.42 5.98
C ASP A 93 0.43 -14.10 5.25
N ASN A 94 1.49 -13.35 5.00
CA ASN A 94 1.43 -12.13 4.20
C ASN A 94 1.26 -12.50 2.73
N VAL A 95 0.07 -12.20 2.18
CA VAL A 95 -0.24 -12.48 0.77
C VAL A 95 -0.18 -11.23 -0.10
N GLY A 96 0.02 -10.08 0.51
CA GLY A 96 0.07 -8.81 -0.21
C GLY A 96 -0.04 -7.62 0.73
N GLN A 97 -0.48 -6.50 0.18
CA GLN A 97 -0.61 -5.26 0.95
C GLN A 97 -1.47 -4.24 0.23
N ILE A 98 -2.05 -3.32 1.00
CA ILE A 98 -2.62 -2.10 0.44
C ILE A 98 -1.58 -0.99 0.57
N ASP A 99 -1.41 -0.20 -0.49
CA ASP A 99 -0.50 0.93 -0.57
C ASP A 99 -1.29 2.17 -0.93
N ILE A 100 -1.20 3.21 -0.12
CA ILE A 100 -1.91 4.47 -0.34
C ILE A 100 -0.92 5.62 -0.29
N ASP A 101 -0.94 6.44 -1.33
CA ASP A 101 -0.12 7.64 -1.44
C ASP A 101 -0.98 8.89 -1.34
N SER A 102 -0.41 9.92 -0.72
CA SER A 102 -1.04 11.24 -0.64
C SER A 102 -0.09 12.32 -1.15
N ASN A 103 -0.69 13.33 -1.77
CA ASN A 103 0.04 14.53 -2.21
C ASN A 103 0.21 15.57 -1.09
N SER A 104 -0.15 15.20 0.14
CA SER A 104 -0.01 16.03 1.33
C SER A 104 0.94 15.38 2.33
N ILE A 105 1.75 16.19 3.03
CA ILE A 105 2.60 15.71 4.12
C ILE A 105 1.72 15.38 5.32
N ASN A 106 2.09 14.39 6.09
CA ASN A 106 1.39 13.97 7.32
C ASN A 106 -0.09 13.63 7.09
N ALA A 107 -0.41 13.04 5.92
CA ALA A 107 -1.79 12.75 5.54
C ALA A 107 -2.40 11.59 6.34
N PHE A 108 -1.58 10.69 6.88
CA PHE A 108 -2.06 9.46 7.49
C PHE A 108 -1.84 9.43 9.01
N SER A 109 -2.83 8.91 9.74
CA SER A 109 -2.80 8.77 11.19
C SER A 109 -2.94 7.31 11.60
N GLN A 110 -2.86 7.05 12.90
CA GLN A 110 -3.12 5.70 13.44
C GLN A 110 -4.56 5.26 13.18
N GLU A 111 -5.49 6.20 13.06
CA GLU A 111 -6.88 5.88 12.70
C GLU A 111 -6.96 5.32 11.29
N ASP A 112 -6.19 5.86 10.34
CA ASP A 112 -6.08 5.31 9.00
C ASP A 112 -5.51 3.90 9.04
N ALA A 113 -4.47 3.68 9.82
CA ALA A 113 -3.85 2.35 9.95
C ALA A 113 -4.86 1.33 10.50
N GLN A 114 -5.60 1.68 11.54
CA GLN A 114 -6.61 0.80 12.13
C GLN A 114 -7.74 0.50 11.14
N PHE A 115 -8.21 1.50 10.42
CA PHE A 115 -9.23 1.33 9.39
C PHE A 115 -8.76 0.37 8.30
N LEU A 116 -7.54 0.56 7.82
CA LEU A 116 -6.99 -0.27 6.74
C LEU A 116 -6.68 -1.70 7.21
N GLU A 117 -6.28 -1.87 8.48
CA GLU A 117 -6.14 -3.20 9.06
C GLU A 117 -7.47 -3.95 9.07
N GLN A 118 -8.56 -3.28 9.47
CA GLN A 118 -9.89 -3.85 9.47
C GLN A 118 -10.37 -4.16 8.06
N LEU A 119 -10.10 -3.26 7.11
CA LEU A 119 -10.42 -3.47 5.70
C LEU A 119 -9.71 -4.70 5.16
N ASN A 120 -8.41 -4.83 5.41
CA ASN A 120 -7.62 -5.97 4.96
C ASN A 120 -8.10 -7.28 5.58
N ALA A 121 -8.49 -7.27 6.85
CA ALA A 121 -9.08 -8.44 7.50
C ALA A 121 -10.38 -8.88 6.82
N ALA A 122 -11.22 -7.92 6.46
CA ALA A 122 -12.48 -8.19 5.75
C ALA A 122 -12.22 -8.73 4.34
N ILE A 123 -11.23 -8.18 3.63
CA ILE A 123 -10.83 -8.66 2.31
C ILE A 123 -10.32 -10.09 2.39
N ALA A 124 -9.47 -10.38 3.38
CA ALA A 124 -8.92 -11.73 3.58
C ALA A 124 -10.04 -12.76 3.81
N GLU A 125 -11.05 -12.39 4.60
CA GLU A 125 -12.17 -13.26 4.89
C GLU A 125 -13.05 -13.53 3.66
N LYS A 126 -13.26 -12.50 2.81
CA LYS A 126 -14.21 -12.59 1.69
C LYS A 126 -13.59 -13.05 0.38
N LEU A 127 -12.32 -12.78 0.13
CA LEU A 127 -11.67 -13.04 -1.14
C LEU A 127 -10.67 -14.20 -1.12
N PHE A 128 -10.35 -14.70 0.07
CA PHE A 128 -9.33 -15.77 0.20
C PHE A 128 -9.79 -16.96 1.07
#